data_496abd9cee2976132597e5c2fc1b0a53
#
_entry.id   496abd9cee2976132597e5c2fc1b0a53
#
_cell.length_a   1.000
_cell.length_b   1.000
_cell.length_c   1.000
_cell.angle_alpha   90.00
_cell.angle_beta   90.00
_cell.angle_gamma   90.00
#
_symmetry.space_group_name_H-M   'P 1'
#
loop_
_entity.id
_entity.type
_entity.pdbx_description
1 polymer ?
#
loop_
_entity_poly.entity_id
_entity_poly.type
_entity_poly.pdbx_seq_one_letter_code
_entity_poly.pdbx_strand_id
1 'polypeptide(L)'
;MYMKNILILFLTVSLVSSCWQKTDKSPETSLDTGREFIRASLNGDFDRASDLLLQDTQNVQLFNSYKVSYKKWPAEKKRGYRDASYEINKYLDVNDSTTLINYSNSYMNKPMEIKLVRINKQWAVDFKYTFSGNLPIE
;
A
#
# COMPACT_ATOMS: atom_id res chain seq x y z
N MET A 1 70.85 -6.46 22.83
CA MET A 1 70.10 -6.45 21.55
C MET A 1 68.63 -6.50 21.86
N TYR A 2 67.96 -5.41 21.68
CA TYR A 2 66.51 -5.32 22.06
C TYR A 2 65.65 -5.58 20.85
N MET A 3 64.94 -6.72 20.87
CA MET A 3 63.90 -6.97 19.89
C MET A 3 62.62 -6.28 20.37
N LYS A 4 62.20 -5.23 19.70
CA LYS A 4 60.94 -4.54 19.91
C LYS A 4 59.80 -5.35 19.23
N ASN A 5 58.97 -5.96 20.04
CA ASN A 5 57.74 -6.53 19.58
C ASN A 5 56.76 -5.41 19.22
N ILE A 6 56.51 -5.24 17.94
CA ILE A 6 55.45 -4.37 17.42
C ILE A 6 54.19 -5.19 17.41
N LEU A 7 53.33 -4.94 18.39
CA LEU A 7 51.99 -5.49 18.46
C LEU A 7 51.11 -4.69 17.50
N ILE A 8 50.84 -5.26 16.32
CA ILE A 8 49.93 -4.66 15.36
C ILE A 8 48.50 -5.03 15.81
N LEU A 9 47.82 -4.04 16.40
CA LEU A 9 46.40 -4.13 16.77
C LEU A 9 45.57 -3.98 15.50
N PHE A 10 45.10 -5.10 14.95
CA PHE A 10 44.11 -5.09 13.87
C PHE A 10 42.76 -4.67 14.46
N LEU A 11 42.40 -3.40 14.27
CA LEU A 11 41.07 -2.87 14.54
C LEU A 11 40.14 -3.30 13.41
N THR A 12 39.46 -4.43 13.57
CA THR A 12 38.42 -4.88 12.65
C THR A 12 37.16 -4.01 12.83
N VAL A 13 37.02 -3.04 11.95
CA VAL A 13 35.80 -2.26 11.81
C VAL A 13 34.74 -3.18 11.19
N SER A 14 33.87 -3.75 12.02
CA SER A 14 32.70 -4.48 11.58
C SER A 14 31.69 -3.47 11.03
N LEU A 15 31.63 -3.32 9.71
CA LEU A 15 30.57 -2.63 9.00
C LEU A 15 29.29 -3.44 9.19
N VAL A 16 28.48 -3.07 10.17
CA VAL A 16 27.10 -3.54 10.29
C VAL A 16 26.33 -2.90 9.15
N SER A 17 26.30 -3.58 8.00
CA SER A 17 25.36 -3.27 6.93
C SER A 17 23.96 -3.59 7.49
N SER A 18 23.29 -2.57 8.03
CA SER A 18 21.86 -2.62 8.28
C SER A 18 21.17 -2.78 6.92
N CYS A 19 21.03 -4.01 6.46
CA CYS A 19 20.05 -4.33 5.44
C CYS A 19 18.69 -3.93 5.98
N TRP A 20 18.19 -2.80 5.55
CA TRP A 20 16.79 -2.43 5.66
C TRP A 20 16.02 -3.41 4.76
N GLN A 21 15.73 -4.58 5.28
CA GLN A 21 14.83 -5.51 4.62
C GLN A 21 13.45 -4.85 4.62
N LYS A 22 13.08 -4.34 3.45
CA LYS A 22 11.68 -4.06 3.13
C LYS A 22 10.97 -5.41 3.31
N THR A 23 10.22 -5.54 4.38
CA THR A 23 9.43 -6.74 4.64
C THR A 23 8.28 -6.72 3.63
N ASP A 24 8.46 -7.36 2.48
CA ASP A 24 7.43 -7.61 1.47
C ASP A 24 6.40 -8.64 1.94
N LYS A 25 6.09 -8.63 3.24
CA LYS A 25 5.07 -9.52 3.78
C LYS A 25 3.70 -8.97 3.41
N SER A 26 2.95 -9.72 2.62
CA SER A 26 1.54 -9.40 2.36
C SER A 26 0.78 -9.40 3.69
N PRO A 27 -0.13 -8.42 3.90
CA PRO A 27 -0.92 -8.36 5.11
C PRO A 27 -1.75 -9.66 5.31
N GLU A 28 -1.89 -10.09 6.56
CA GLU A 28 -2.53 -11.37 6.88
C GLU A 28 -4.06 -11.29 6.91
N THR A 29 -4.60 -10.10 7.17
CA THR A 29 -6.05 -9.87 7.29
C THR A 29 -6.59 -8.99 6.16
N SER A 30 -7.89 -9.12 5.87
CA SER A 30 -8.56 -8.23 4.92
C SER A 30 -8.51 -6.77 5.38
N LEU A 31 -8.67 -6.52 6.67
CA LEU A 31 -8.62 -5.17 7.22
C LEU A 31 -7.27 -4.52 7.05
N ASP A 32 -6.18 -5.25 7.31
CA ASP A 32 -4.82 -4.72 7.15
C ASP A 32 -4.48 -4.50 5.68
N THR A 33 -4.88 -5.42 4.80
CA THR A 33 -4.75 -5.26 3.34
C THR A 33 -5.48 -4.01 2.84
N GLY A 34 -6.72 -3.82 3.30
CA GLY A 34 -7.53 -2.65 2.94
C GLY A 34 -6.91 -1.34 3.45
N ARG A 35 -6.47 -1.30 4.69
CA ARG A 35 -5.80 -0.13 5.29
C ARG A 35 -4.53 0.25 4.54
N GLU A 36 -3.73 -0.75 4.22
CA GLU A 36 -2.49 -0.53 3.50
C GLU A 36 -2.73 -0.04 2.07
N PHE A 37 -3.71 -0.64 1.37
CA PHE A 37 -4.11 -0.18 0.05
C PHE A 37 -4.63 1.27 0.05
N ILE A 38 -5.50 1.62 1.01
CA ILE A 38 -6.02 2.99 1.16
C ILE A 38 -4.86 3.95 1.39
N ARG A 39 -3.95 3.66 2.32
CA ARG A 39 -2.81 4.53 2.63
C ARG A 39 -1.86 4.65 1.45
N ALA A 40 -1.50 3.56 0.80
CA ALA A 40 -0.64 3.58 -0.38
C ALA A 40 -1.26 4.42 -1.52
N SER A 41 -2.57 4.25 -1.76
CA SER A 41 -3.29 5.02 -2.78
C SER A 41 -3.34 6.51 -2.45
N LEU A 42 -3.60 6.91 -1.21
CA LEU A 42 -3.59 8.31 -0.78
C LEU A 42 -2.20 8.93 -0.91
N ASN A 43 -1.15 8.18 -0.59
CA ASN A 43 0.23 8.64 -0.69
C ASN A 43 0.73 8.72 -2.14
N GLY A 44 0.03 8.12 -3.11
CA GLY A 44 0.51 7.96 -4.48
C GLY A 44 1.60 6.90 -4.61
N ASP A 45 1.74 6.01 -3.62
CA ASP A 45 2.63 4.84 -3.66
C ASP A 45 1.92 3.71 -4.44
N PHE A 46 1.90 3.88 -5.76
CA PHE A 46 1.19 2.95 -6.64
C PHE A 46 1.93 1.63 -6.84
N ASP A 47 3.20 1.56 -6.55
CA ASP A 47 3.93 0.29 -6.59
C ASP A 47 3.42 -0.58 -5.44
N ARG A 48 3.37 -0.04 -4.22
CA ARG A 48 2.80 -0.77 -3.09
C ARG A 48 1.31 -1.08 -3.27
N ALA A 49 0.51 -0.14 -3.74
CA ALA A 49 -0.91 -0.39 -4.02
C ALA A 49 -1.13 -1.49 -5.08
N SER A 50 -0.27 -1.55 -6.10
CA SER A 50 -0.31 -2.60 -7.13
C SER A 50 -0.06 -3.99 -6.58
N ASP A 51 0.84 -4.13 -5.59
CA ASP A 51 1.15 -5.41 -4.95
C ASP A 51 -0.04 -5.99 -4.17
N LEU A 52 -0.98 -5.12 -3.79
CA LEU A 52 -2.18 -5.49 -3.02
C LEU A 52 -3.41 -5.75 -3.90
N LEU A 53 -3.29 -5.59 -5.22
CA LEU A 53 -4.40 -5.81 -6.14
C LEU A 53 -4.64 -7.28 -6.43
N LEU A 54 -5.89 -7.62 -6.71
CA LEU A 54 -6.22 -8.85 -7.41
C LEU A 54 -5.61 -8.81 -8.81
N GLN A 55 -4.69 -9.74 -9.07
CA GLN A 55 -3.86 -9.78 -10.28
C GLN A 55 -4.59 -10.42 -11.47
N ASP A 56 -5.74 -9.88 -11.85
CA ASP A 56 -6.38 -10.19 -13.12
C ASP A 56 -6.22 -9.02 -14.11
N THR A 57 -6.37 -9.34 -15.39
CA THR A 57 -6.17 -8.37 -16.48
C THR A 57 -7.00 -7.09 -16.31
N GLN A 58 -8.24 -7.22 -15.90
CA GLN A 58 -9.16 -6.09 -15.79
C GLN A 58 -8.80 -5.19 -14.60
N ASN A 59 -8.47 -5.76 -13.44
CA ASN A 59 -8.02 -5.00 -12.28
C ASN A 59 -6.74 -4.21 -12.59
N VAL A 60 -5.76 -4.88 -13.21
CA VAL A 60 -4.49 -4.26 -13.59
C VAL A 60 -4.68 -3.13 -14.60
N GLN A 61 -5.51 -3.33 -15.63
CA GLN A 61 -5.79 -2.29 -16.62
C GLN A 61 -6.49 -1.07 -16.02
N LEU A 62 -7.52 -1.27 -15.20
CA LEU A 62 -8.23 -0.18 -14.53
C LEU A 62 -7.33 0.59 -13.57
N PHE A 63 -6.50 -0.10 -12.81
CA PHE A 63 -5.56 0.55 -11.91
C PHE A 63 -4.48 1.33 -12.66
N ASN A 64 -3.98 0.81 -13.78
CA ASN A 64 -3.05 1.55 -14.63
C ASN A 64 -3.69 2.82 -15.22
N SER A 65 -4.96 2.76 -15.61
CA SER A 65 -5.71 3.94 -16.06
C SER A 65 -5.85 4.98 -14.94
N TYR A 66 -6.11 4.54 -13.72
CA TYR A 66 -6.12 5.40 -12.53
C TYR A 66 -4.76 6.07 -12.29
N LYS A 67 -3.65 5.31 -12.36
CA LYS A 67 -2.28 5.86 -12.26
C LYS A 67 -2.01 6.94 -13.28
N VAL A 68 -2.44 6.73 -14.55
CA VAL A 68 -2.28 7.72 -15.63
C VAL A 68 -3.08 8.98 -15.31
N SER A 69 -4.30 8.85 -14.82
CA SER A 69 -5.14 9.99 -14.41
C SER A 69 -4.51 10.76 -13.26
N TYR A 70 -4.04 10.06 -12.23
CA TYR A 70 -3.36 10.66 -11.09
C TYR A 70 -2.12 11.48 -11.50
N LYS A 71 -1.33 10.99 -12.46
CA LYS A 71 -0.16 11.74 -12.96
C LYS A 71 -0.51 13.13 -13.46
N LYS A 72 -1.70 13.28 -14.03
CA LYS A 72 -2.22 14.55 -14.58
C LYS A 72 -2.81 15.49 -13.53
N TRP A 73 -3.04 15.03 -12.31
CA TRP A 73 -3.60 15.88 -11.26
C TRP A 73 -2.67 17.01 -10.88
N PRO A 74 -3.21 18.18 -10.52
CA PRO A 74 -2.44 19.29 -9.99
C PRO A 74 -1.67 18.88 -8.72
N ALA A 75 -0.50 19.47 -8.49
CA ALA A 75 0.33 19.19 -7.32
C ALA A 75 -0.41 19.41 -5.99
N GLU A 76 -1.29 20.41 -5.95
CA GLU A 76 -2.13 20.70 -4.78
C GLU A 76 -3.10 19.56 -4.47
N LYS A 77 -3.78 19.02 -5.48
CA LYS A 77 -4.67 17.87 -5.33
C LYS A 77 -3.91 16.65 -4.81
N LYS A 78 -2.75 16.34 -5.39
CA LYS A 78 -1.89 15.23 -4.92
C LYS A 78 -1.47 15.40 -3.47
N ARG A 79 -1.11 16.63 -3.08
CA ARG A 79 -0.77 16.94 -1.70
C ARG A 79 -1.96 16.77 -0.76
N GLY A 80 -3.14 17.27 -1.15
CA GLY A 80 -4.37 17.10 -0.37
C GLY A 80 -4.69 15.64 -0.06
N TYR A 81 -4.54 14.75 -1.05
CA TYR A 81 -4.71 13.30 -0.84
C TYR A 81 -3.65 12.71 0.08
N ARG A 82 -2.39 13.06 -0.11
CA ARG A 82 -1.28 12.54 0.70
C ARG A 82 -1.39 12.96 2.16
N ASP A 83 -1.79 14.20 2.41
CA ASP A 83 -1.90 14.77 3.75
C ASP A 83 -3.23 14.40 4.44
N ALA A 84 -4.16 13.75 3.71
CA ALA A 84 -5.45 13.34 4.24
C ALA A 84 -5.32 12.24 5.31
N SER A 85 -6.06 12.40 6.39
CA SER A 85 -6.41 11.30 7.27
C SER A 85 -7.54 10.48 6.65
N TYR A 86 -7.70 9.23 7.08
CA TYR A 86 -8.87 8.42 6.71
C TYR A 86 -9.39 7.67 7.93
N GLU A 87 -10.65 7.31 7.86
CA GLU A 87 -11.34 6.49 8.86
C GLU A 87 -12.12 5.37 8.18
N ILE A 88 -12.22 4.24 8.86
CA ILE A 88 -13.06 3.12 8.43
C ILE A 88 -14.45 3.36 9.00
N ASN A 89 -15.42 3.61 8.13
CA ASN A 89 -16.82 3.84 8.51
C ASN A 89 -17.55 2.52 8.79
N LYS A 90 -17.24 1.48 7.99
CA LYS A 90 -17.85 0.16 8.10
C LYS A 90 -16.90 -0.92 7.60
N TYR A 91 -16.90 -2.03 8.30
CA TYR A 91 -16.23 -3.26 7.90
C TYR A 91 -17.25 -4.39 7.90
N LEU A 92 -17.34 -5.14 6.81
CA LEU A 92 -18.33 -6.20 6.64
C LEU A 92 -17.68 -7.43 5.98
N ASP A 93 -17.57 -8.51 6.72
CA ASP A 93 -17.29 -9.82 6.15
C ASP A 93 -18.56 -10.36 5.49
N VAL A 94 -18.55 -10.41 4.16
CA VAL A 94 -19.66 -10.97 3.37
C VAL A 94 -19.66 -12.50 3.46
N ASN A 95 -18.47 -13.07 3.44
CA ASN A 95 -18.19 -14.51 3.65
C ASN A 95 -16.69 -14.69 3.96
N ASP A 96 -16.25 -15.92 4.11
CA ASP A 96 -14.84 -16.28 4.46
C ASP A 96 -13.79 -15.78 3.46
N SER A 97 -14.21 -15.37 2.26
CA SER A 97 -13.33 -14.98 1.17
C SER A 97 -13.60 -13.58 0.63
N THR A 98 -14.55 -12.85 1.19
CA THR A 98 -14.97 -11.54 0.68
C THR A 98 -15.29 -10.60 1.82
N THR A 99 -14.64 -9.44 1.82
CA THR A 99 -14.86 -8.35 2.78
C THR A 99 -15.12 -7.05 2.04
N LEU A 100 -16.04 -6.23 2.54
CA LEU A 100 -16.27 -4.86 2.11
C LEU A 100 -15.78 -3.90 3.20
N ILE A 101 -15.04 -2.87 2.80
CA ILE A 101 -14.59 -1.79 3.68
C ILE A 101 -15.09 -0.48 3.12
N ASN A 102 -15.97 0.18 3.88
CA ASN A 102 -16.39 1.55 3.60
C ASN A 102 -15.51 2.50 4.42
N TYR A 103 -14.94 3.50 3.78
CA TYR A 103 -14.05 4.47 4.40
C TYR A 103 -14.29 5.88 3.86
N SER A 104 -13.85 6.87 4.60
CA SER A 104 -13.81 8.28 4.18
C SER A 104 -12.41 8.84 4.38
N ASN A 105 -12.02 9.80 3.57
CA ASN A 105 -10.80 10.58 3.82
C ASN A 105 -11.12 12.06 3.98
N SER A 106 -10.30 12.77 4.75
CA SER A 106 -10.53 14.16 5.13
C SER A 106 -10.42 15.17 3.99
N TYR A 107 -9.82 14.79 2.86
CA TYR A 107 -9.73 15.66 1.68
C TYR A 107 -11.02 15.63 0.86
N MET A 108 -11.54 14.43 0.60
CA MET A 108 -12.74 14.25 -0.22
C MET A 108 -14.04 14.43 0.55
N ASN A 109 -14.04 14.08 1.84
CA ASN A 109 -15.21 14.07 2.72
C ASN A 109 -16.41 13.27 2.15
N LYS A 110 -16.11 12.19 1.41
CA LYS A 110 -17.10 11.30 0.81
C LYS A 110 -16.80 9.87 1.21
N PRO A 111 -17.84 9.07 1.52
CA PRO A 111 -17.64 7.65 1.74
C PRO A 111 -17.27 6.95 0.42
N MET A 112 -16.32 6.04 0.50
CA MET A 112 -15.87 5.18 -0.58
C MET A 112 -15.85 3.74 -0.09
N GLU A 113 -15.96 2.79 -1.01
CA GLU A 113 -15.98 1.38 -0.65
C GLU A 113 -14.99 0.59 -1.47
N ILE A 114 -14.23 -0.26 -0.83
CA ILE A 114 -13.34 -1.23 -1.46
C ILE A 114 -13.80 -2.65 -1.12
N LYS A 115 -13.64 -3.54 -2.07
CA LYS A 115 -13.89 -4.96 -1.92
C LYS A 115 -12.57 -5.71 -1.86
N LEU A 116 -12.43 -6.57 -0.88
CA LEU A 116 -11.31 -7.47 -0.75
C LEU A 116 -11.77 -8.91 -1.00
N VAL A 117 -10.94 -9.66 -1.70
CA VAL A 117 -11.17 -11.07 -1.98
C VAL A 117 -9.96 -11.88 -1.52
N ARG A 118 -10.20 -13.09 -1.05
CA ARG A 118 -9.15 -13.99 -0.59
C ARG A 118 -8.90 -15.07 -1.63
N ILE A 119 -7.72 -15.05 -2.24
CA ILE A 119 -7.27 -16.01 -3.25
C ILE A 119 -5.96 -16.65 -2.75
N ASN A 120 -5.88 -17.98 -2.77
CA ASN A 120 -4.69 -18.72 -2.31
C ASN A 120 -4.20 -18.28 -0.92
N LYS A 121 -5.12 -18.10 0.02
CA LYS A 121 -4.88 -17.64 1.40
C LYS A 121 -4.36 -16.19 1.52
N GLN A 122 -4.30 -15.43 0.44
CA GLN A 122 -3.90 -14.03 0.45
C GLN A 122 -5.09 -13.12 0.14
N TRP A 123 -5.18 -12.00 0.86
CA TRP A 123 -6.17 -10.98 0.60
C TRP A 123 -5.68 -10.03 -0.49
N ALA A 124 -6.58 -9.68 -1.40
CA ALA A 124 -6.30 -8.75 -2.49
C ALA A 124 -7.49 -7.82 -2.74
N VAL A 125 -7.22 -6.62 -3.24
CA VAL A 125 -8.24 -5.63 -3.55
C VAL A 125 -8.80 -5.88 -4.94
N ASP A 126 -10.11 -6.09 -5.04
CA ASP A 126 -10.85 -6.10 -6.30
C ASP A 126 -11.13 -4.67 -6.75
N PHE A 127 -10.22 -4.08 -7.50
CA PHE A 127 -10.27 -2.68 -7.90
C PHE A 127 -11.42 -2.38 -8.87
N LYS A 128 -11.89 -3.36 -9.63
CA LYS A 128 -13.08 -3.22 -10.51
C LYS A 128 -14.29 -2.79 -9.70
N TYR A 129 -14.48 -3.39 -8.53
CA TYR A 129 -15.58 -3.04 -7.63
C TYR A 129 -15.48 -1.58 -7.19
N THR A 130 -14.29 -1.15 -6.81
CA THR A 130 -14.02 0.21 -6.35
C THR A 130 -14.21 1.23 -7.48
N PHE A 131 -13.82 0.87 -8.71
CA PHE A 131 -13.89 1.75 -9.88
C PHE A 131 -15.30 1.90 -10.45
N SER A 132 -16.17 0.92 -10.25
CA SER A 132 -17.51 0.87 -10.86
C SER A 132 -18.55 1.82 -10.27
N GLY A 133 -18.19 2.76 -9.41
CA GLY A 133 -19.11 3.77 -8.90
C GLY A 133 -18.79 4.36 -7.53
N ASN A 134 -17.76 3.86 -6.86
CA ASN A 134 -17.43 4.25 -5.49
C ASN A 134 -16.19 5.12 -5.36
N LEU A 135 -15.46 5.36 -6.46
CA LEU A 135 -14.44 6.41 -6.54
C LEU A 135 -15.01 7.56 -7.39
N PRO A 136 -14.94 8.81 -6.91
CA PRO A 136 -15.22 9.93 -7.77
C PRO A 136 -14.11 10.02 -8.83
N ILE A 137 -14.44 9.62 -10.02
CA ILE A 137 -13.65 9.90 -11.21
C ILE A 137 -14.21 11.20 -11.75
N GLU A 138 -13.56 12.28 -11.42
CA GLU A 138 -13.71 13.56 -12.09
C GLU A 138 -12.54 13.75 -13.04
#